data_19b4e60d53a7d84318b7d7372a70ac1e
#
_entry.id   19b4e60d53a7d84318b7d7372a70ac1e
#
_cell.length_a   1.000
_cell.length_b   1.000
_cell.length_c   1.000
_cell.angle_alpha   90.00
_cell.angle_beta   90.00
_cell.angle_gamma   90.00
#
_symmetry.space_group_name_H-M   'P 1'
#
loop_
_entity.id
_entity.type
_entity.pdbx_description
1 polymer ?
#
loop_
_entity_poly.entity_id
_entity_poly.type
_entity_poly.pdbx_seq_one_letter_code
_entity_poly.pdbx_strand_id
1 'polypeptide(L)'
;MAVPFSAARFRALLLAVSFVLAACATGGGAPRGASQGPPTLPAAPVLSPEDAAARAIATDRRFAGAAELDPGVIGATKWWRATPLADGGYSIAITLGSGDCPAGCISQHTWTFTITADGSVTKTGESGDPVPTSQ
;
A
#
# COMPACT_ATOMS: atom_id res chain seq x y z
N MET A 1 -4.91 19.99 33.65
CA MET A 1 -3.87 18.98 33.83
C MET A 1 -2.96 19.02 32.62
N ALA A 2 -1.72 19.49 32.77
CA ALA A 2 -0.77 19.72 31.70
C ALA A 2 0.15 18.49 31.57
N VAL A 3 0.31 17.94 30.36
CA VAL A 3 1.20 16.82 30.05
C VAL A 3 2.52 17.38 29.54
N PRO A 4 3.68 17.02 30.12
CA PRO A 4 4.96 17.53 29.67
C PRO A 4 5.46 16.82 28.42
N PHE A 5 5.86 17.61 27.40
CA PHE A 5 6.59 17.16 26.21
C PHE A 5 8.03 16.74 26.60
N SER A 6 8.36 15.49 26.35
CA SER A 6 9.72 14.97 26.54
C SER A 6 10.51 15.14 25.24
N ALA A 7 11.51 16.02 25.27
CA ALA A 7 12.44 16.25 24.18
C ALA A 7 13.53 15.15 24.16
N ALA A 8 13.46 14.24 23.19
CA ALA A 8 14.50 13.25 22.95
C ALA A 8 15.66 13.88 22.17
N ARG A 9 16.84 13.90 22.80
CA ARG A 9 18.09 14.44 22.26
C ARG A 9 18.66 13.52 21.17
N PHE A 10 18.72 14.01 19.94
CA PHE A 10 19.50 13.39 18.86
C PHE A 10 21.00 13.63 19.11
N ARG A 11 21.75 12.57 19.40
CA ARG A 11 23.22 12.57 19.38
C ARG A 11 23.68 12.29 17.96
N ALA A 12 24.25 13.31 17.31
CA ALA A 12 24.96 13.18 16.05
C ALA A 12 26.30 12.45 16.31
N LEU A 13 26.48 11.30 15.69
CA LEU A 13 27.75 10.55 15.68
C LEU A 13 28.47 10.87 14.37
N LEU A 14 29.49 11.74 14.43
CA LEU A 14 30.41 12.04 13.34
C LEU A 14 31.46 10.91 13.23
N LEU A 15 31.37 10.11 12.18
CA LEU A 15 32.39 9.15 11.75
C LEU A 15 33.26 9.79 10.66
N ALA A 16 34.49 10.15 11.03
CA ALA A 16 35.51 10.58 10.08
C ALA A 16 36.08 9.35 9.34
N VAL A 17 35.92 9.29 8.05
CA VAL A 17 36.54 8.30 7.17
C VAL A 17 37.77 8.93 6.52
N SER A 18 38.96 8.45 6.92
CA SER A 18 40.24 8.84 6.34
C SER A 18 40.43 8.17 4.98
N PHE A 19 40.60 8.96 3.94
CA PHE A 19 40.99 8.50 2.59
C PHE A 19 42.50 8.32 2.54
N VAL A 20 42.95 7.09 2.28
CA VAL A 20 44.35 6.79 1.91
C VAL A 20 44.40 6.81 0.37
N LEU A 21 45.12 7.79 -0.18
CA LEU A 21 45.54 7.83 -1.57
C LEU A 21 46.73 6.92 -1.81
N ALA A 22 46.55 5.85 -2.56
CA ALA A 22 47.66 5.10 -3.18
C ALA A 22 47.65 5.34 -4.70
N ALA A 23 48.57 6.14 -5.18
CA ALA A 23 48.84 6.32 -6.61
C ALA A 23 49.80 5.20 -7.07
N CYS A 24 49.39 4.43 -8.07
CA CYS A 24 50.34 3.68 -8.93
C CYS A 24 49.94 3.89 -10.37
N ALA A 25 50.76 4.67 -11.07
CA ALA A 25 50.77 4.77 -12.55
C ALA A 25 51.54 3.59 -13.12
N THR A 26 51.01 2.94 -14.15
CA THR A 26 51.79 2.46 -15.34
C THR A 26 50.83 1.83 -16.35
N GLY A 27 50.72 2.41 -17.53
CA GLY A 27 50.99 1.81 -18.84
C GLY A 27 49.96 0.88 -19.47
N GLY A 28 49.36 1.34 -20.57
CA GLY A 28 49.11 0.44 -21.68
C GLY A 28 47.66 0.10 -22.00
N GLY A 29 47.19 0.58 -23.19
CA GLY A 29 46.16 -0.12 -23.94
C GLY A 29 44.73 0.25 -23.60
N ALA A 30 44.20 1.22 -24.38
CA ALA A 30 42.75 1.49 -24.37
C ALA A 30 41.98 0.41 -25.14
N PRO A 31 41.13 -0.40 -24.52
CA PRO A 31 39.93 -0.89 -25.18
C PRO A 31 38.86 0.20 -25.10
N ARG A 32 38.28 0.53 -26.24
CA ARG A 32 37.09 1.38 -26.31
C ARG A 32 36.03 0.78 -25.38
N GLY A 33 35.91 1.33 -24.17
CA GLY A 33 34.93 0.94 -23.20
C GLY A 33 33.54 1.20 -23.78
N ALA A 34 32.73 0.15 -23.86
CA ALA A 34 31.30 0.25 -23.99
C ALA A 34 30.81 1.23 -22.92
N SER A 35 30.15 2.29 -23.35
CA SER A 35 29.48 3.24 -22.46
C SER A 35 28.42 2.45 -21.68
N GLN A 36 28.76 2.01 -20.47
CA GLN A 36 27.77 1.48 -19.55
C GLN A 36 26.88 2.66 -19.18
N GLY A 37 25.64 2.63 -19.66
CA GLY A 37 24.61 3.57 -19.22
C GLY A 37 24.55 3.58 -17.69
N PRO A 38 24.06 4.66 -17.07
CA PRO A 38 23.93 4.74 -15.62
C PRO A 38 23.19 3.49 -15.14
N PRO A 39 23.61 2.89 -14.00
CA PRO A 39 22.93 1.72 -13.46
C PRO A 39 21.45 2.09 -13.24
N THR A 40 20.57 1.41 -13.96
CA THR A 40 19.13 1.53 -13.74
C THR A 40 18.87 0.91 -12.37
N LEU A 41 18.58 1.76 -11.38
CA LEU A 41 18.09 1.28 -10.08
C LEU A 41 16.87 0.40 -10.35
N PRO A 42 16.74 -0.76 -9.67
CA PRO A 42 15.51 -1.55 -9.75
C PRO A 42 14.34 -0.65 -9.37
N ALA A 43 13.33 -0.59 -10.23
CA ALA A 43 12.10 0.14 -9.94
C ALA A 43 11.56 -0.36 -8.59
N ALA A 44 11.19 0.56 -7.71
CA ALA A 44 10.50 0.19 -6.47
C ALA A 44 9.27 -0.66 -6.85
N PRO A 45 8.94 -1.71 -6.07
CA PRO A 45 7.75 -2.51 -6.35
C PRO A 45 6.53 -1.59 -6.40
N VAL A 46 5.85 -1.59 -7.55
CA VAL A 46 4.61 -0.86 -7.74
C VAL A 46 3.53 -1.59 -6.93
N LEU A 47 2.84 -0.88 -6.04
CA LEU A 47 1.71 -1.43 -5.29
C LEU A 47 0.65 -1.92 -6.28
N SER A 48 0.24 -3.20 -6.19
CA SER A 48 -0.85 -3.72 -7.01
C SER A 48 -2.21 -3.42 -6.37
N PRO A 49 -3.33 -3.42 -7.13
CA PRO A 49 -4.65 -3.26 -6.56
C PRO A 49 -5.01 -4.36 -5.55
N GLU A 50 -4.53 -5.60 -5.77
CA GLU A 50 -4.72 -6.73 -4.87
C GLU A 50 -3.94 -6.54 -3.56
N ASP A 51 -2.68 -6.05 -3.64
CA ASP A 51 -1.89 -5.74 -2.45
C ASP A 51 -2.52 -4.60 -1.64
N ALA A 52 -3.04 -3.58 -2.32
CA ALA A 52 -3.76 -2.50 -1.69
C ALA A 52 -5.04 -2.99 -0.98
N ALA A 53 -5.81 -3.86 -1.66
CA ALA A 53 -7.01 -4.47 -1.07
C ALA A 53 -6.67 -5.36 0.12
N ALA A 54 -5.60 -6.18 0.04
CA ALA A 54 -5.16 -7.02 1.14
C ALA A 54 -4.81 -6.21 2.39
N ARG A 55 -4.17 -5.03 2.22
CA ARG A 55 -3.87 -4.11 3.34
C ARG A 55 -5.14 -3.54 3.96
N ALA A 56 -6.11 -3.11 3.16
CA ALA A 56 -7.39 -2.63 3.66
C ALA A 56 -8.17 -3.74 4.37
N ILE A 57 -8.22 -4.96 3.83
CA ILE A 57 -8.88 -6.14 4.42
C ILE A 57 -8.26 -6.47 5.79
N ALA A 58 -6.95 -6.35 5.94
CA ALA A 58 -6.26 -6.64 7.20
C ALA A 58 -6.62 -5.68 8.35
N THR A 59 -7.27 -4.54 8.07
CA THR A 59 -7.64 -3.57 9.11
C THR A 59 -8.80 -4.04 9.99
N ASP A 60 -9.66 -4.94 9.49
CA ASP A 60 -10.82 -5.42 10.23
C ASP A 60 -11.15 -6.88 9.86
N ARG A 61 -11.28 -7.76 10.86
CA ARG A 61 -11.62 -9.17 10.66
C ARG A 61 -12.95 -9.40 9.90
N ARG A 62 -13.87 -8.44 9.92
CA ARG A 62 -15.14 -8.51 9.18
C ARG A 62 -14.92 -8.59 7.67
N PHE A 63 -13.82 -8.04 7.18
CA PHE A 63 -13.45 -8.04 5.75
C PHE A 63 -12.80 -9.34 5.29
N ALA A 64 -12.47 -10.24 6.22
CA ALA A 64 -11.85 -11.51 5.87
C ALA A 64 -12.69 -12.28 4.82
N GLY A 65 -12.03 -12.73 3.74
CA GLY A 65 -12.68 -13.42 2.63
C GLY A 65 -13.35 -12.51 1.59
N ALA A 66 -13.20 -11.17 1.70
CA ALA A 66 -13.62 -10.28 0.62
C ALA A 66 -12.76 -10.54 -0.63
N ALA A 67 -13.42 -10.76 -1.78
CA ALA A 67 -12.78 -10.95 -3.09
C ALA A 67 -12.99 -9.72 -3.96
N GLU A 68 -12.23 -9.61 -5.04
CA GLU A 68 -12.51 -8.59 -6.05
C GLU A 68 -13.92 -8.79 -6.61
N LEU A 69 -14.65 -7.68 -6.82
CA LEU A 69 -15.99 -7.78 -7.39
C LEU A 69 -15.91 -8.22 -8.85
N ASP A 70 -16.34 -9.43 -9.12
CA ASP A 70 -16.58 -9.92 -10.48
C ASP A 70 -18.00 -9.52 -10.91
N PRO A 71 -18.17 -8.70 -11.97
CA PRO A 71 -19.49 -8.29 -12.47
C PRO A 71 -20.38 -9.47 -12.91
N GLY A 72 -19.78 -10.64 -13.20
CA GLY A 72 -20.49 -11.86 -13.58
C GLY A 72 -21.01 -12.69 -12.41
N VAL A 73 -20.60 -12.38 -11.17
CA VAL A 73 -21.00 -13.13 -9.99
C VAL A 73 -22.17 -12.45 -9.29
N ILE A 74 -23.31 -13.15 -9.23
CA ILE A 74 -24.47 -12.76 -8.42
C ILE A 74 -24.36 -13.47 -7.07
N GLY A 75 -24.65 -12.77 -5.97
CA GLY A 75 -24.72 -13.37 -4.63
C GLY A 75 -23.45 -13.27 -3.81
N ALA A 76 -22.45 -12.49 -4.26
CA ALA A 76 -21.32 -12.17 -3.42
C ALA A 76 -21.79 -11.42 -2.17
N THR A 77 -21.35 -11.89 -0.98
CA THR A 77 -21.67 -11.23 0.32
C THR A 77 -20.55 -10.30 0.81
N LYS A 78 -19.34 -10.45 0.27
CA LYS A 78 -18.18 -9.65 0.61
C LYS A 78 -17.35 -9.42 -0.65
N TRP A 79 -17.12 -8.16 -1.00
CA TRP A 79 -16.29 -7.84 -2.16
C TRP A 79 -15.56 -6.52 -1.97
N TRP A 80 -14.53 -6.31 -2.79
CA TRP A 80 -13.84 -5.04 -2.87
C TRP A 80 -13.71 -4.56 -4.31
N ARG A 81 -13.50 -3.26 -4.47
CA ARG A 81 -13.13 -2.60 -5.72
C ARG A 81 -11.95 -1.68 -5.48
N ALA A 82 -11.02 -1.64 -6.41
CA ALA A 82 -9.90 -0.71 -6.43
C ALA A 82 -10.11 0.37 -7.49
N THR A 83 -9.77 1.61 -7.15
CA THR A 83 -9.68 2.73 -8.08
C THR A 83 -8.30 3.35 -7.94
N PRO A 84 -7.49 3.43 -9.02
CA PRO A 84 -6.17 4.02 -8.95
C PRO A 84 -6.25 5.52 -8.66
N LEU A 85 -5.29 6.03 -7.88
CA LEU A 85 -5.13 7.44 -7.56
C LEU A 85 -3.95 8.04 -8.34
N ALA A 86 -3.98 9.35 -8.55
CA ALA A 86 -2.97 10.06 -9.34
C ALA A 86 -1.56 10.03 -8.71
N ASP A 87 -1.47 9.79 -7.41
CA ASP A 87 -0.23 9.68 -6.63
C ASP A 87 0.39 8.27 -6.62
N GLY A 88 -0.17 7.34 -7.40
CA GLY A 88 0.28 5.96 -7.50
C GLY A 88 -0.26 5.03 -6.40
N GLY A 89 -1.18 5.52 -5.57
CA GLY A 89 -1.93 4.72 -4.60
C GLY A 89 -3.27 4.22 -5.15
N TYR A 90 -4.13 3.73 -4.24
CA TYR A 90 -5.47 3.23 -4.56
C TYR A 90 -6.52 3.70 -3.56
N SER A 91 -7.72 3.98 -4.07
CA SER A 91 -8.94 3.99 -3.26
C SER A 91 -9.55 2.59 -3.28
N ILE A 92 -9.71 1.97 -2.11
CA ILE A 92 -10.30 0.63 -1.96
C ILE A 92 -11.65 0.77 -1.27
N ALA A 93 -12.71 0.34 -1.95
CA ALA A 93 -14.04 0.22 -1.38
C ALA A 93 -14.31 -1.24 -1.05
N ILE A 94 -14.56 -1.55 0.24
CA ILE A 94 -14.94 -2.89 0.71
C ILE A 94 -16.41 -2.85 1.08
N THR A 95 -17.20 -3.75 0.49
CA THR A 95 -18.64 -3.84 0.73
C THR A 95 -19.00 -5.19 1.35
N LEU A 96 -19.82 -5.15 2.40
CA LEU A 96 -20.50 -6.30 2.96
C LEU A 96 -21.99 -6.22 2.60
N GLY A 97 -22.47 -7.28 1.95
CA GLY A 97 -23.87 -7.46 1.64
C GLY A 97 -24.54 -8.41 2.62
N SER A 98 -25.81 -8.18 2.92
CA SER A 98 -26.65 -9.01 3.77
C SER A 98 -28.09 -9.09 3.25
N GLY A 99 -28.86 -10.01 3.82
CA GLY A 99 -30.20 -10.34 3.37
C GLY A 99 -30.20 -11.43 2.29
N ASP A 100 -31.11 -11.37 1.32
CA ASP A 100 -31.25 -12.38 0.26
C ASP A 100 -30.18 -12.19 -0.84
N CYS A 101 -28.92 -12.49 -0.50
CA CYS A 101 -27.78 -12.31 -1.39
C CYS A 101 -27.79 -13.17 -2.67
N PRO A 102 -28.36 -14.43 -2.72
CA PRO A 102 -28.48 -15.17 -3.96
C PRO A 102 -29.25 -14.44 -5.08
N ALA A 103 -30.20 -13.57 -4.70
CA ALA A 103 -30.94 -12.72 -5.63
C ALA A 103 -30.39 -11.28 -5.76
N GLY A 104 -29.28 -11.01 -5.08
CA GLY A 104 -28.73 -9.68 -4.84
C GLY A 104 -28.94 -9.28 -3.39
N CYS A 105 -27.90 -8.82 -2.70
CA CYS A 105 -28.03 -8.46 -1.28
C CYS A 105 -29.05 -7.31 -1.10
N ILE A 106 -29.97 -7.45 -0.13
CA ILE A 106 -30.99 -6.44 0.19
C ILE A 106 -30.34 -5.22 0.82
N SER A 107 -29.39 -5.45 1.72
CA SER A 107 -28.68 -4.40 2.45
C SER A 107 -27.19 -4.49 2.14
N GLN A 108 -26.55 -3.33 2.03
CA GLN A 108 -25.11 -3.20 1.74
C GLN A 108 -24.51 -2.12 2.62
N HIS A 109 -23.29 -2.40 3.10
CA HIS A 109 -22.49 -1.43 3.82
C HIS A 109 -21.08 -1.38 3.22
N THR A 110 -20.58 -0.18 2.94
CA THR A 110 -19.30 0.04 2.27
C THR A 110 -18.37 0.90 3.12
N TRP A 111 -17.14 0.44 3.29
CA TRP A 111 -16.02 1.22 3.83
C TRP A 111 -15.06 1.58 2.71
N THR A 112 -14.60 2.82 2.70
CA THR A 112 -13.62 3.32 1.74
C THR A 112 -12.30 3.61 2.45
N PHE A 113 -11.20 3.14 1.85
CA PHE A 113 -9.84 3.34 2.33
C PHE A 113 -9.01 3.98 1.24
N THR A 114 -8.09 4.87 1.61
CA THR A 114 -7.00 5.32 0.76
C THR A 114 -5.74 4.56 1.14
N ILE A 115 -5.12 3.93 0.16
CA ILE A 115 -3.84 3.24 0.29
C ILE A 115 -2.83 4.03 -0.54
N THR A 116 -1.86 4.63 0.12
CA THR A 116 -0.80 5.42 -0.55
C THR A 116 0.22 4.50 -1.23
N ALA A 117 1.02 5.05 -2.15
CA ALA A 117 2.02 4.26 -2.90
C ALA A 117 3.05 3.57 -1.99
N ASP A 118 3.30 4.08 -0.78
CA ASP A 118 4.15 3.46 0.25
C ASP A 118 3.42 2.37 1.06
N GLY A 119 2.12 2.18 0.80
CA GLY A 119 1.28 1.16 1.43
C GLY A 119 0.65 1.57 2.76
N SER A 120 0.67 2.84 3.13
CA SER A 120 -0.04 3.36 4.30
C SER A 120 -1.56 3.29 4.07
N VAL A 121 -2.33 2.89 5.09
CA VAL A 121 -3.78 2.68 5.01
C VAL A 121 -4.51 3.73 5.85
N THR A 122 -5.46 4.42 5.24
CA THR A 122 -6.33 5.38 5.93
C THR A 122 -7.78 5.14 5.56
N LYS A 123 -8.68 4.96 6.55
CA LYS A 123 -10.13 4.93 6.30
C LYS A 123 -10.61 6.33 5.97
N THR A 124 -11.23 6.51 4.80
CA THR A 124 -11.66 7.81 4.29
C THR A 124 -13.19 7.96 4.18
N GLY A 125 -13.93 6.84 4.29
CA GLY A 125 -15.38 6.89 4.20
C GLY A 125 -16.07 5.65 4.73
N GLU A 126 -17.37 5.81 5.01
CA GLU A 126 -18.29 4.74 5.38
C GLU A 126 -19.70 5.15 4.97
N SER A 127 -20.46 4.22 4.37
CA SER A 127 -21.82 4.47 3.91
C SER A 127 -22.61 3.17 3.77
N GLY A 128 -23.94 3.29 3.72
CA GLY A 128 -24.85 2.17 3.51
C GLY A 128 -25.67 1.81 4.76
N ASP A 129 -26.29 0.64 4.73
CA ASP A 129 -27.18 0.15 5.79
C ASP A 129 -26.40 -0.25 7.03
N PRO A 130 -27.02 -0.26 8.22
CA PRO A 130 -26.38 -0.76 9.42
C PRO A 130 -25.90 -2.20 9.27
N VAL A 131 -24.65 -2.47 9.70
CA VAL A 131 -24.12 -3.83 9.67
C VAL A 131 -24.77 -4.67 10.77
N PRO A 132 -25.32 -5.85 10.46
CA PRO A 132 -25.84 -6.75 11.49
C PRO A 132 -24.77 -7.09 12.53
N THR A 133 -25.10 -6.98 13.80
CA THR A 133 -24.16 -7.19 14.95
C THR A 133 -23.72 -8.65 15.11
N SER A 134 -24.32 -9.59 14.34
CA SER A 134 -24.13 -11.04 14.42
C SER A 134 -23.48 -11.62 13.14
N GLN A 135 -22.34 -11.06 12.75
CA GLN A 135 -21.50 -11.70 11.69
C GLN A 135 -20.11 -12.06 12.23
#